data_925fe55676af8117d9ecb60d337424ad
#
_entry.id   925fe55676af8117d9ecb60d337424ad
#
_cell.length_a   1.000
_cell.length_b   1.000
_cell.length_c   1.000
_cell.angle_alpha   90.00
_cell.angle_beta   90.00
_cell.angle_gamma   90.00
#
_symmetry.space_group_name_H-M   'P 1'
#
loop_
_entity.id
_entity.type
_entity.pdbx_description
1 polymer ?
#
loop_
_entity_poly.entity_id
_entity_poly.type
_entity_poly.pdbx_seq_one_letter_code
_entity_poly.pdbx_strand_id
1 'polypeptide(L)'
;MLRPSVKLAFNLQCWKPQIGLTFLKENKFPIALGSASKNAQPILEKVGLLPYFDTIVDGNNVTKAKPDPEVFLLAAKQLGVNADHCIVFEDAVAGVEAANAAEMVSIGIGDDEVLSHAKFNFKDFTEISTDFIKELIVS
;
A
#
# COMPACT_ATOMS: atom_id res chain seq x y z
N MET A 1 11.42 2.06 -22.26
CA MET A 1 10.12 2.24 -21.63
C MET A 1 10.25 2.03 -20.12
N LEU A 2 9.99 3.06 -19.37
CA LEU A 2 10.05 2.98 -17.92
C LEU A 2 8.86 2.15 -17.42
N ARG A 3 9.14 1.04 -16.75
CA ARG A 3 8.08 0.29 -16.09
C ARG A 3 7.55 1.12 -14.93
N PRO A 4 6.24 1.27 -14.78
CA PRO A 4 5.70 1.86 -13.58
C PRO A 4 6.18 1.05 -12.38
N SER A 5 6.80 1.72 -11.43
CA SER A 5 7.19 1.06 -10.19
C SER A 5 5.98 0.95 -9.31
N VAL A 6 5.54 -0.27 -9.08
CA VAL A 6 4.46 -0.56 -8.15
C VAL A 6 4.96 -0.35 -6.74
N LYS A 7 4.22 0.43 -5.99
CA LYS A 7 4.52 0.68 -4.59
C LYS A 7 3.30 0.37 -3.78
N LEU A 8 3.50 -0.42 -2.77
CA LEU A 8 2.43 -0.91 -1.95
C LEU A 8 2.49 -0.24 -0.60
N ALA A 9 1.43 0.46 -0.26
CA ALA A 9 1.20 0.90 1.10
C ALA A 9 0.15 -0.02 1.69
N PHE A 10 0.44 -0.61 2.83
CA PHE A 10 -0.46 -1.52 3.51
C PHE A 10 -0.89 -0.96 4.83
N ASN A 11 -2.12 -1.23 5.21
CA ASN A 11 -2.55 -1.13 6.58
C ASN A 11 -2.40 -2.51 7.22
N LEU A 12 -1.76 -2.56 8.39
CA LEU A 12 -1.37 -3.82 9.05
C LEU A 12 -2.52 -4.66 9.58
N GLN A 13 -3.74 -4.14 9.58
CA GLN A 13 -4.86 -4.83 10.23
C GLN A 13 -5.54 -5.90 9.37
N CYS A 14 -5.23 -6.00 8.08
CA CYS A 14 -6.00 -6.78 7.11
C CYS A 14 -5.41 -8.13 6.72
N TRP A 15 -4.70 -8.89 7.60
CA TRP A 15 -3.60 -9.45 6.90
C TRP A 15 -3.18 -10.90 6.98
N LYS A 16 -3.08 -11.53 5.85
CA LYS A 16 -2.10 -12.59 5.52
C LYS A 16 -1.60 -12.39 4.09
N PRO A 17 -0.61 -11.58 3.86
CA PRO A 17 -0.11 -11.21 2.53
C PRO A 17 1.21 -11.82 2.15
N GLN A 18 1.69 -12.78 2.87
CA GLN A 18 3.03 -13.32 2.66
C GLN A 18 3.29 -13.69 1.20
N ILE A 19 2.30 -14.24 0.50
CA ILE A 19 2.46 -14.64 -0.91
C ILE A 19 2.64 -13.43 -1.81
N GLY A 20 1.81 -12.40 -1.63
CA GLY A 20 1.90 -11.17 -2.42
C GLY A 20 3.20 -10.41 -2.17
N LEU A 21 3.60 -10.26 -0.91
CA LEU A 21 4.86 -9.59 -0.57
C LEU A 21 6.08 -10.34 -1.08
N THR A 22 6.08 -11.66 -0.98
CA THR A 22 7.16 -12.49 -1.51
C THR A 22 7.31 -12.28 -3.01
N PHE A 23 6.20 -12.32 -3.74
CA PHE A 23 6.19 -12.06 -5.19
C PHE A 23 6.81 -10.70 -5.52
N LEU A 24 6.39 -9.66 -4.82
CA LEU A 24 6.86 -8.30 -5.07
C LEU A 24 8.34 -8.16 -4.76
N LYS A 25 8.79 -8.73 -3.65
CA LYS A 25 10.19 -8.67 -3.26
C LYS A 25 11.09 -9.44 -4.23
N GLU A 26 10.66 -10.62 -4.65
CA GLU A 26 11.40 -11.43 -5.64
C GLU A 26 11.53 -10.72 -6.98
N ASN A 27 10.52 -9.92 -7.34
CA ASN A 27 10.54 -9.13 -8.57
C ASN A 27 11.10 -7.72 -8.37
N LYS A 28 11.68 -7.45 -7.22
CA LYS A 28 12.40 -6.20 -6.88
C LYS A 28 11.50 -4.96 -6.95
N PHE A 29 10.23 -5.09 -6.62
CA PHE A 29 9.35 -3.94 -6.48
C PHE A 29 9.57 -3.26 -5.13
N PRO A 30 9.74 -1.94 -5.12
CA PRO A 30 9.83 -1.21 -3.86
C PRO A 30 8.51 -1.29 -3.10
N ILE A 31 8.60 -1.53 -1.80
CA ILE A 31 7.43 -1.72 -0.93
C ILE A 31 7.53 -0.76 0.25
N ALA A 32 6.45 -0.02 0.50
CA ALA A 32 6.36 0.88 1.63
C ALA A 32 5.15 0.54 2.49
N LEU A 33 5.26 0.76 3.78
CA LEU A 33 4.13 0.79 4.69
C LEU A 33 3.75 2.24 4.97
N GLY A 34 2.47 2.56 4.82
CA GLY A 34 1.90 3.81 5.30
C GLY A 34 0.91 3.50 6.42
N SER A 35 1.23 3.84 7.64
CA SER A 35 0.44 3.49 8.83
C SER A 35 0.13 4.72 9.68
N ALA A 36 -1.08 4.76 10.24
CA ALA A 36 -1.45 5.77 11.23
C ALA A 36 -0.85 5.47 12.61
N SER A 37 -0.45 4.23 12.86
CA SER A 37 0.12 3.80 14.13
C SER A 37 1.52 4.38 14.33
N LYS A 38 1.81 4.83 15.55
CA LYS A 38 3.16 5.24 15.95
C LYS A 38 4.07 4.06 16.29
N ASN A 39 3.52 2.85 16.30
CA ASN A 39 4.21 1.62 16.68
C ASN A 39 4.33 0.63 15.50
N ALA A 40 4.33 1.13 14.26
CA ALA A 40 4.33 0.26 13.09
C ALA A 40 5.55 -0.66 13.02
N GLN A 41 6.74 -0.12 13.27
CA GLN A 41 7.98 -0.91 13.16
C GLN A 41 8.04 -2.07 14.15
N PRO A 42 7.78 -1.87 15.46
CA PRO A 42 7.75 -3.00 16.41
C PRO A 42 6.70 -4.06 16.05
N ILE A 43 5.56 -3.65 15.53
CA ILE A 43 4.51 -4.58 15.10
C ILE A 43 5.00 -5.43 13.92
N LEU A 44 5.63 -4.82 12.93
CA LEU A 44 6.20 -5.53 11.78
C LEU A 44 7.29 -6.51 12.20
N GLU A 45 8.17 -6.13 13.11
CA GLU A 45 9.19 -7.02 13.66
C GLU A 45 8.56 -8.24 14.30
N LYS A 46 7.53 -8.01 15.13
CA LYS A 46 6.88 -9.07 15.89
C LYS A 46 6.20 -10.11 14.98
N VAL A 47 5.64 -9.68 13.86
CA VAL A 47 4.98 -10.58 12.90
C VAL A 47 5.90 -11.05 11.77
N GLY A 48 7.18 -10.67 11.80
CA GLY A 48 8.18 -11.13 10.84
C GLY A 48 8.08 -10.51 9.45
N LEU A 49 7.44 -9.36 9.31
CA LEU A 49 7.21 -8.71 8.03
C LEU A 49 8.16 -7.55 7.73
N LEU A 50 8.91 -7.10 8.72
CA LEU A 50 9.80 -5.94 8.56
C LEU A 50 10.73 -6.04 7.35
N PRO A 51 11.37 -7.20 7.06
CA PRO A 51 12.29 -7.29 5.93
C PRO A 51 11.68 -7.06 4.55
N TYR A 52 10.35 -7.15 4.42
CA TYR A 52 9.68 -6.94 3.14
C TYR A 52 9.56 -5.47 2.75
N PHE A 53 9.70 -4.55 3.71
CA PHE A 53 9.46 -3.13 3.48
C PHE A 53 10.75 -2.36 3.29
N ASP A 54 10.81 -1.58 2.22
CA ASP A 54 11.95 -0.70 1.92
C ASP A 54 11.88 0.60 2.71
N THR A 55 10.67 1.04 3.05
CA THR A 55 10.47 2.20 3.93
C THR A 55 9.18 2.06 4.72
N ILE A 56 9.15 2.72 5.86
CA ILE A 56 7.98 2.77 6.74
C ILE A 56 7.69 4.24 7.03
N VAL A 57 6.46 4.66 6.72
CA VAL A 57 5.95 5.98 7.11
C VAL A 57 4.83 5.74 8.12
N ASP A 58 5.03 6.19 9.34
CA ASP A 58 4.08 5.98 10.43
C ASP A 58 3.56 7.30 10.99
N GLY A 59 2.79 7.22 12.07
CA GLY A 59 2.20 8.40 12.71
C GLY A 59 3.22 9.38 13.29
N ASN A 60 4.50 8.99 13.44
CA ASN A 60 5.55 9.89 13.89
C ASN A 60 6.13 10.74 12.76
N ASN A 61 5.93 10.35 11.52
CA ASN A 61 6.53 10.97 10.35
C ASN A 61 5.63 12.01 9.67
N VAL A 62 4.33 12.00 9.98
CA VAL A 62 3.35 12.85 9.33
C VAL A 62 2.75 13.85 10.30
N THR A 63 2.34 15.01 9.76
CA THR A 63 1.63 16.03 10.53
C THR A 63 0.12 15.92 10.37
N LYS A 64 -0.33 15.35 9.26
CA LYS A 64 -1.75 15.16 8.96
C LYS A 64 -2.05 13.68 8.73
N ALA A 65 -3.04 13.18 9.47
CA ALA A 65 -3.48 11.80 9.34
C ALA A 65 -4.39 11.61 8.12
N LYS A 66 -4.55 10.34 7.69
CA LYS A 66 -5.56 9.98 6.69
C LYS A 66 -6.93 10.55 7.10
N PRO A 67 -7.72 11.06 6.20
CA PRO A 67 -7.67 10.94 4.74
C PRO A 67 -6.74 11.92 4.01
N ASP A 68 -5.91 12.65 4.71
CA ASP A 68 -4.91 13.49 4.06
C ASP A 68 -3.90 12.60 3.32
N PRO A 69 -3.47 12.96 2.11
CA PRO A 69 -2.56 12.13 1.32
C PRO A 69 -1.11 12.14 1.80
N GLU A 70 -0.77 12.90 2.83
CA GLU A 70 0.62 13.11 3.26
C GLU A 70 1.38 11.80 3.48
N VAL A 71 0.76 10.81 4.14
CA VAL A 71 1.42 9.54 4.45
C VAL A 71 1.87 8.81 3.19
N PHE A 72 1.05 8.79 2.15
CA PHE A 72 1.37 8.09 0.91
C PHE A 72 2.29 8.91 0.01
N LEU A 73 2.12 10.23 -0.02
CA LEU A 73 3.05 11.10 -0.76
C LEU A 73 4.46 11.04 -0.17
N LEU A 74 4.57 11.00 1.16
CA LEU A 74 5.86 10.85 1.81
C LEU A 74 6.49 9.48 1.53
N ALA A 75 5.69 8.42 1.55
CA ALA A 75 6.15 7.08 1.19
C ALA A 75 6.69 7.03 -0.24
N ALA A 76 5.97 7.59 -1.20
CA ALA A 76 6.41 7.66 -2.58
C ALA A 76 7.73 8.45 -2.72
N LYS A 77 7.85 9.56 -2.02
CA LYS A 77 9.07 10.37 -2.01
C LYS A 77 10.26 9.59 -1.47
N GLN A 78 10.08 8.89 -0.34
CA GLN A 78 11.16 8.09 0.25
C GLN A 78 11.59 6.94 -0.65
N LEU A 79 10.66 6.39 -1.41
CA LEU A 79 10.95 5.34 -2.38
C LEU A 79 11.48 5.88 -3.71
N GLY A 80 11.48 7.20 -3.90
CA GLY A 80 12.01 7.84 -5.11
C GLY A 80 11.16 7.65 -6.35
N VAL A 81 9.82 7.60 -6.22
CA VAL A 81 8.93 7.45 -7.37
C VAL A 81 7.79 8.44 -7.37
N ASN A 82 7.19 8.59 -8.55
CA ASN A 82 6.03 9.43 -8.75
C ASN A 82 4.77 8.78 -8.18
N ALA A 83 3.88 9.58 -7.63
CA ALA A 83 2.62 9.11 -7.06
C ALA A 83 1.76 8.35 -8.08
N ASP A 84 1.73 8.80 -9.33
CA ASP A 84 0.94 8.15 -10.39
C ASP A 84 1.44 6.74 -10.76
N HIS A 85 2.61 6.36 -10.27
CA HIS A 85 3.16 5.01 -10.44
C HIS A 85 3.01 4.16 -9.18
N CYS A 86 2.21 4.60 -8.22
CA CYS A 86 2.02 3.91 -6.96
C CYS A 86 0.69 3.19 -6.89
N ILE A 87 0.68 2.04 -6.23
CA ILE A 87 -0.52 1.28 -5.91
C ILE A 87 -0.63 1.19 -4.39
N VAL A 88 -1.80 1.47 -3.85
CA VAL A 88 -2.07 1.41 -2.41
C VAL A 88 -3.12 0.35 -2.15
N PHE A 89 -2.79 -0.57 -1.25
CA PHE A 89 -3.75 -1.54 -0.71
C PHE A 89 -4.22 -1.04 0.65
N GLU A 90 -5.52 -0.88 0.83
CA GLU A 90 -6.07 -0.25 2.03
C GLU A 90 -7.40 -0.90 2.42
N ASP A 91 -7.63 -1.07 3.72
CA ASP A 91 -8.84 -1.64 4.26
C ASP A 91 -9.79 -0.61 4.89
N ALA A 92 -9.34 0.63 5.01
CA ALA A 92 -10.11 1.70 5.65
C ALA A 92 -10.51 2.78 4.64
N VAL A 93 -11.70 3.33 4.83
CA VAL A 93 -12.22 4.42 3.99
C VAL A 93 -11.24 5.59 3.94
N ALA A 94 -10.75 6.03 5.09
CA ALA A 94 -9.81 7.15 5.16
C ALA A 94 -8.52 6.88 4.38
N GLY A 95 -8.03 5.63 4.38
CA GLY A 95 -6.86 5.24 3.61
C GLY A 95 -7.11 5.24 2.11
N VAL A 96 -8.27 4.75 1.67
CA VAL A 96 -8.67 4.82 0.25
C VAL A 96 -8.78 6.27 -0.21
N GLU A 97 -9.39 7.13 0.60
CA GLU A 97 -9.49 8.55 0.28
C GLU A 97 -8.12 9.22 0.19
N ALA A 98 -7.21 8.87 1.10
CA ALA A 98 -5.84 9.39 1.07
C ALA A 98 -5.09 8.95 -0.21
N ALA A 99 -5.24 7.70 -0.61
CA ALA A 99 -4.64 7.19 -1.85
C ALA A 99 -5.20 7.91 -3.08
N ASN A 100 -6.52 8.09 -3.13
CA ASN A 100 -7.15 8.82 -4.24
C ASN A 100 -6.71 10.28 -4.27
N ALA A 101 -6.61 10.93 -3.12
CA ALA A 101 -6.13 12.32 -3.03
C ALA A 101 -4.66 12.45 -3.45
N ALA A 102 -3.87 11.40 -3.25
CA ALA A 102 -2.49 11.34 -3.72
C ALA A 102 -2.37 11.01 -5.21
N GLU A 103 -3.48 10.76 -5.89
CA GLU A 103 -3.53 10.34 -7.30
C GLU A 103 -2.83 8.99 -7.54
N MET A 104 -2.91 8.12 -6.56
CA MET A 104 -2.40 6.74 -6.63
C MET A 104 -3.54 5.78 -6.97
N VAL A 105 -3.19 4.62 -7.51
CA VAL A 105 -4.18 3.55 -7.73
C VAL A 105 -4.57 2.97 -6.37
N SER A 106 -5.84 3.08 -6.00
CA SER A 106 -6.34 2.54 -4.74
C SER A 106 -7.00 1.18 -4.95
N ILE A 107 -6.62 0.23 -4.10
CA ILE A 107 -7.22 -1.11 -4.05
C ILE A 107 -7.77 -1.30 -2.65
N GLY A 108 -9.10 -1.38 -2.56
CA GLY A 108 -9.79 -1.60 -1.30
C GLY A 108 -9.86 -3.10 -0.98
N ILE A 109 -9.46 -3.44 0.23
CA ILE A 109 -9.50 -4.82 0.73
C ILE A 109 -10.54 -4.88 1.84
N GLY A 110 -11.67 -5.54 1.58
CA GLY A 110 -12.76 -5.67 2.54
C GLY A 110 -14.12 -5.48 1.89
N ASP A 111 -15.04 -4.85 2.60
CA ASP A 111 -16.41 -4.62 2.14
C ASP A 111 -16.42 -3.61 0.98
N ASP A 112 -16.88 -4.05 -0.18
CA ASP A 112 -16.90 -3.23 -1.40
C ASP A 112 -17.91 -2.07 -1.33
N GLU A 113 -18.96 -2.18 -0.55
CA GLU A 113 -19.90 -1.08 -0.33
C GLU A 113 -19.23 0.03 0.50
N VAL A 114 -18.48 -0.35 1.55
CA VAL A 114 -17.75 0.58 2.41
C VAL A 114 -16.60 1.23 1.66
N LEU A 115 -15.88 0.45 0.84
CA LEU A 115 -14.69 0.89 0.12
C LEU A 115 -14.97 1.23 -1.35
N SER A 116 -16.18 1.64 -1.67
CA SER A 116 -16.63 1.90 -3.05
C SER A 116 -15.83 2.96 -3.79
N HIS A 117 -15.11 3.83 -3.08
CA HIS A 117 -14.27 4.87 -3.67
C HIS A 117 -12.94 4.34 -4.22
N ALA A 118 -12.54 3.11 -3.87
CA ALA A 118 -11.33 2.50 -4.39
C ALA A 118 -11.50 2.19 -5.88
N LYS A 119 -10.41 2.27 -6.62
CA LYS A 119 -10.41 1.96 -8.06
C LYS A 119 -10.72 0.48 -8.31
N PHE A 120 -10.21 -0.39 -7.44
CA PHE A 120 -10.48 -1.82 -7.43
C PHE A 120 -10.84 -2.27 -6.03
N ASN A 121 -11.72 -3.29 -5.92
CA ASN A 121 -12.12 -3.82 -4.63
C ASN A 121 -11.99 -5.34 -4.63
N PHE A 122 -11.42 -5.87 -3.57
CA PHE A 122 -11.33 -7.30 -3.30
C PHE A 122 -11.79 -7.57 -1.87
N LYS A 123 -12.44 -8.72 -1.66
CA LYS A 123 -12.91 -9.10 -0.34
C LYS A 123 -11.75 -9.31 0.63
N ASP A 124 -10.70 -9.96 0.15
CA ASP A 124 -9.46 -10.18 0.89
C ASP A 124 -8.30 -10.42 -0.09
N PHE A 125 -7.09 -10.56 0.44
CA PHE A 125 -5.90 -10.74 -0.40
C PHE A 125 -5.88 -12.05 -1.18
N THR A 126 -6.66 -13.06 -0.78
CA THR A 126 -6.70 -14.34 -1.50
C THR A 126 -7.33 -14.21 -2.88
N GLU A 127 -8.14 -13.17 -3.11
CA GLU A 127 -8.75 -12.90 -4.40
C GLU A 127 -7.80 -12.21 -5.39
N ILE A 128 -6.69 -11.68 -4.89
CA ILE A 128 -5.73 -10.94 -5.72
C ILE A 128 -4.70 -11.89 -6.29
N SER A 129 -4.76 -12.11 -7.60
CA SER A 129 -3.77 -12.96 -8.27
C SER A 129 -2.49 -12.18 -8.60
N THR A 130 -1.39 -12.90 -8.74
CA THR A 130 -0.14 -12.31 -9.23
C THR A 130 -0.29 -11.80 -10.66
N ASP A 131 -1.16 -12.41 -11.45
CA ASP A 131 -1.46 -11.96 -12.82
C ASP A 131 -2.14 -10.60 -12.81
N PHE A 132 -3.07 -10.36 -11.89
CA PHE A 132 -3.69 -9.04 -11.74
C PHE A 132 -2.65 -7.96 -11.42
N ILE A 133 -1.74 -8.26 -10.48
CA ILE A 133 -0.66 -7.32 -10.14
C ILE A 133 0.23 -7.06 -11.34
N LYS A 134 0.59 -8.09 -12.11
CA LYS A 134 1.38 -7.95 -13.34
C LYS A 134 0.68 -7.05 -14.36
N GLU A 135 -0.62 -7.21 -14.55
CA GLU A 135 -1.39 -6.37 -15.46
C GLU A 135 -1.38 -4.91 -15.04
N LEU A 136 -1.52 -4.62 -13.75
CA LEU A 136 -1.43 -3.24 -13.24
C LEU A 136 -0.07 -2.61 -13.49
N ILE A 137 1.00 -3.41 -13.42
CA ILE A 137 2.37 -2.93 -13.62
C ILE A 137 2.64 -2.58 -15.07
N VAL A 138 2.07 -3.31 -16.01
CA VAL A 138 2.33 -3.13 -17.45
C VAL A 138 1.39 -2.13 -18.11
N SER A 139 0.30 -1.76 -17.44
CA SER A 139 -0.64 -0.78 -17.97
C SER A 139 -0.16 0.71 -17.69
#